data_c4cd139bdb6530010af0d1942662b7cd
#
_entry.id   c4cd139bdb6530010af0d1942662b7cd
#
_cell.length_a   1.000
_cell.length_b   1.000
_cell.length_c   1.000
_cell.angle_alpha   90.00
_cell.angle_beta   90.00
_cell.angle_gamma   90.00
#
_symmetry.space_group_name_H-M   'P 1'
#
loop_
_entity.id
_entity.type
_entity.pdbx_description
1 polymer ?
#
loop_
_entity_poly.entity_id
_entity_poly.type
_entity_poly.pdbx_seq_one_letter_code
_entity_poly.pdbx_strand_id
1 'polypeptide(L)'
;MERRDLYDKNRNFTGKTIYKGESVPEGSYIVVVLIYIQNSKGEFLLQKRSARKNGLWATTGGHPKSGEDSIQGILTEVKEEIGVDLNPEKLIKYYAGRSEKERVFWDDYYIKMDIDNIEELKLQKEEVEKVGWFSINEIKNLNKKGKFFKNHYEEFEALMDWLEKSNQCNII
;
A
#
# COMPACT_ATOMS: atom_id res chain seq x y z
N MET A 1 14.36 -15.21 7.45
CA MET A 1 13.16 -14.63 8.14
C MET A 1 13.23 -13.12 7.98
N GLU A 2 12.16 -12.51 7.52
CA GLU A 2 12.09 -11.07 7.22
C GLU A 2 12.23 -10.23 8.49
N ARG A 3 13.06 -9.19 8.43
CA ARG A 3 13.28 -8.23 9.52
C ARG A 3 12.72 -6.88 9.14
N ARG A 4 12.28 -6.12 10.16
CA ARG A 4 11.78 -4.76 10.05
C ARG A 4 12.54 -3.85 11.00
N ASP A 5 12.84 -2.65 10.55
CA ASP A 5 13.49 -1.64 11.38
C ASP A 5 12.53 -1.03 12.39
N LEU A 6 13.04 -0.71 13.59
CA LEU A 6 12.31 -0.01 14.63
C LEU A 6 12.66 1.46 14.66
N TYR A 7 11.64 2.30 14.75
CA TYR A 7 11.73 3.75 14.79
C TYR A 7 11.24 4.30 16.13
N ASP A 8 11.76 5.44 16.54
CA ASP A 8 11.23 6.21 17.67
C ASP A 8 9.99 7.02 17.26
N LYS A 9 9.38 7.74 18.22
CA LYS A 9 8.20 8.59 17.99
C LYS A 9 8.43 9.73 16.98
N ASN A 10 9.67 10.10 16.72
CA ASN A 10 10.06 11.15 15.77
C ASN A 10 10.47 10.56 14.40
N ARG A 11 10.26 9.24 14.23
CA ARG A 11 10.62 8.48 13.03
C ARG A 11 12.13 8.37 12.79
N ASN A 12 12.94 8.46 13.84
CA ASN A 12 14.36 8.16 13.74
C ASN A 12 14.59 6.66 13.93
N PHE A 13 15.46 6.08 13.11
CA PHE A 13 15.85 4.68 13.26
C PHE A 13 16.57 4.46 14.61
N THR A 14 16.12 3.47 15.35
CA THR A 14 16.63 3.19 16.69
C THR A 14 17.89 2.32 16.72
N GLY A 15 18.34 1.83 15.56
CA GLY A 15 19.40 0.82 15.47
C GLY A 15 18.95 -0.60 15.81
N LYS A 16 17.65 -0.82 16.04
CA LYS A 16 17.06 -2.11 16.42
C LYS A 16 16.12 -2.62 15.35
N THR A 17 15.93 -3.93 15.32
CA THR A 17 15.03 -4.61 14.39
C THR A 17 14.16 -5.60 15.11
N ILE A 18 13.02 -5.99 14.48
CA ILE A 18 12.19 -7.14 14.89
C ILE A 18 11.96 -8.07 13.70
N TYR A 19 11.60 -9.31 13.97
CA TYR A 19 11.16 -10.24 12.94
C TYR A 19 9.67 -10.04 12.62
N LYS A 20 9.30 -10.36 11.37
CA LYS A 20 7.90 -10.40 10.94
C LYS A 20 7.09 -11.31 11.87
N GLY A 21 6.03 -10.78 12.46
CA GLY A 21 5.16 -11.49 13.40
C GLY A 21 5.46 -11.21 14.88
N GLU A 22 6.59 -10.60 15.19
CA GLU A 22 6.87 -10.15 16.56
C GLU A 22 6.08 -8.87 16.90
N SER A 23 5.75 -8.71 18.19
CA SER A 23 5.09 -7.50 18.68
C SER A 23 6.04 -6.32 18.68
N VAL A 24 5.56 -5.17 18.19
CA VAL A 24 6.32 -3.92 18.23
C VAL A 24 6.50 -3.48 19.69
N PRO A 25 7.75 -3.28 20.18
CA PRO A 25 7.99 -2.85 21.56
C PRO A 25 7.35 -1.51 21.89
N GLU A 26 7.05 -1.29 23.17
CA GLU A 26 6.54 -0.02 23.63
C GLU A 26 7.53 1.13 23.32
N GLY A 27 6.98 2.28 22.89
CA GLY A 27 7.79 3.44 22.49
C GLY A 27 8.51 3.26 21.14
N SER A 28 8.30 2.14 20.46
CA SER A 28 8.85 1.89 19.12
C SER A 28 7.75 1.77 18.08
N TYR A 29 8.09 2.00 16.84
CA TYR A 29 7.19 1.98 15.68
C TYR A 29 7.85 1.23 14.52
N ILE A 30 7.02 0.67 13.65
CA ILE A 30 7.43 0.16 12.33
C ILE A 30 6.82 1.01 11.23
N VAL A 31 7.29 0.87 9.99
CA VAL A 31 6.72 1.54 8.83
C VAL A 31 5.84 0.57 8.06
N VAL A 32 4.69 1.07 7.60
CA VAL A 32 3.79 0.43 6.64
C VAL A 32 3.76 1.28 5.39
N VAL A 33 3.74 0.66 4.24
CA VAL A 33 3.64 1.34 2.93
C VAL A 33 2.53 0.72 2.12
N LEU A 34 1.81 1.53 1.35
CA LEU A 34 0.86 1.04 0.37
C LEU A 34 0.84 1.93 -0.87
N ILE A 35 0.26 1.42 -1.95
CA ILE A 35 0.18 2.14 -3.21
C ILE A 35 -1.13 1.88 -3.94
N TYR A 36 -1.72 2.95 -4.47
CA TYR A 36 -2.76 2.89 -5.48
C TYR A 36 -2.18 3.14 -6.87
N ILE A 37 -2.33 2.16 -7.75
CA ILE A 37 -1.95 2.24 -9.17
C ILE A 37 -3.21 2.52 -9.96
N GLN A 38 -3.25 3.64 -10.69
CA GLN A 38 -4.38 4.04 -11.52
C GLN A 38 -4.02 3.97 -13.00
N ASN A 39 -4.87 3.32 -13.81
CA ASN A 39 -4.69 3.29 -15.25
C ASN A 39 -5.23 4.57 -15.94
N SER A 40 -5.01 4.69 -17.24
CA SER A 40 -5.49 5.81 -18.07
C SER A 40 -7.01 5.92 -18.16
N LYS A 41 -7.75 4.83 -17.84
CA LYS A 41 -9.22 4.81 -17.80
C LYS A 41 -9.77 5.28 -16.45
N GLY A 42 -8.90 5.59 -15.47
CA GLY A 42 -9.31 6.01 -14.13
C GLY A 42 -9.66 4.85 -13.18
N GLU A 43 -9.34 3.61 -13.56
CA GLU A 43 -9.54 2.43 -12.72
C GLU A 43 -8.29 2.17 -11.86
N PHE A 44 -8.49 1.58 -10.68
CA PHE A 44 -7.43 1.24 -9.73
C PHE A 44 -7.16 -0.26 -9.74
N LEU A 45 -5.87 -0.62 -9.73
CA LEU A 45 -5.46 -2.00 -9.60
C LEU A 45 -5.64 -2.44 -8.15
N LEU A 46 -6.46 -3.45 -7.94
CA LEU A 46 -6.62 -4.09 -6.64
C LEU A 46 -6.15 -5.54 -6.71
N GLN A 47 -5.72 -6.04 -5.57
CA GLN A 47 -5.41 -7.45 -5.36
C GLN A 47 -6.41 -8.10 -4.43
N LYS A 48 -6.85 -9.30 -4.74
CA LYS A 48 -7.57 -10.15 -3.81
C LYS A 48 -6.55 -10.90 -2.96
N ARG A 49 -6.53 -10.62 -1.69
CA ARG A 49 -5.64 -11.28 -0.73
C ARG A 49 -5.94 -12.76 -0.70
N SER A 50 -4.92 -13.59 -0.50
CA SER A 50 -5.10 -15.03 -0.39
C SER A 50 -6.04 -15.39 0.78
N ALA A 51 -6.67 -16.57 0.72
CA ALA A 51 -7.55 -17.04 1.80
C ALA A 51 -6.83 -17.12 3.16
N ARG A 52 -5.52 -17.38 3.15
CA ARG A 52 -4.67 -17.38 4.37
C ARG A 52 -4.56 -16.00 5.02
N LYS A 53 -4.77 -14.93 4.25
CA LYS A 53 -4.70 -13.54 4.73
C LYS A 53 -6.06 -12.95 5.08
N ASN A 54 -7.15 -13.33 4.54
CA ASN A 54 -8.54 -12.96 4.81
C ASN A 54 -9.45 -12.96 3.56
N GLY A 55 -8.90 -13.15 2.37
CA GLY A 55 -9.64 -13.20 1.10
C GLY A 55 -10.31 -11.89 0.67
N LEU A 56 -9.97 -10.76 1.29
CA LEU A 56 -10.55 -9.47 0.96
C LEU A 56 -9.79 -8.81 -0.20
N TRP A 57 -10.47 -7.92 -0.91
CA TRP A 57 -9.83 -7.02 -1.85
C TRP A 57 -9.10 -5.90 -1.12
N ALA A 58 -7.95 -5.50 -1.64
CA ALA A 58 -7.09 -4.46 -1.07
C ALA A 58 -6.21 -3.85 -2.15
N THR A 59 -5.56 -2.74 -1.87
CA THR A 59 -4.41 -2.31 -2.67
C THR A 59 -3.14 -3.04 -2.22
N THR A 60 -2.05 -2.94 -2.99
CA THR A 60 -0.76 -3.55 -2.65
C THR A 60 -0.08 -2.74 -1.56
N GLY A 61 0.51 -3.42 -0.59
CA GLY A 61 1.25 -2.78 0.49
C GLY A 61 1.78 -3.77 1.51
N GLY A 62 2.73 -3.30 2.29
CA GLY A 62 3.38 -4.12 3.30
C GLY A 62 4.33 -3.33 4.20
N HIS A 63 5.45 -3.91 4.55
CA HIS A 63 6.41 -3.32 5.45
C HIS A 63 7.80 -3.29 4.82
N PRO A 64 8.48 -2.15 4.75
CA PRO A 64 9.87 -2.12 4.33
C PRO A 64 10.71 -3.13 5.12
N LYS A 65 11.57 -3.85 4.42
CA LYS A 65 12.55 -4.74 5.05
C LYS A 65 13.61 -3.92 5.75
N SER A 66 14.31 -4.52 6.69
CA SER A 66 15.40 -3.86 7.41
C SER A 66 16.45 -3.32 6.42
N GLY A 67 16.75 -2.02 6.54
CA GLY A 67 17.63 -1.27 5.66
C GLY A 67 16.96 -0.63 4.44
N GLU A 68 15.68 -0.90 4.18
CA GLU A 68 14.90 -0.22 3.14
C GLU A 68 14.26 1.06 3.68
N ASP A 69 14.31 2.13 2.90
CA ASP A 69 13.44 3.27 3.14
C ASP A 69 12.01 3.00 2.64
N SER A 70 11.12 3.95 2.84
CA SER A 70 9.70 3.81 2.48
C SER A 70 9.46 3.62 0.98
N ILE A 71 10.26 4.28 0.12
CA ILE A 71 10.17 4.12 -1.34
C ILE A 71 10.69 2.75 -1.75
N GLN A 72 11.84 2.35 -1.25
CA GLN A 72 12.39 1.03 -1.52
C GLN A 72 11.44 -0.08 -1.07
N GLY A 73 10.83 0.08 0.12
CA GLY A 73 9.84 -0.86 0.64
C GLY A 73 8.64 -1.04 -0.28
N ILE A 74 8.02 0.05 -0.78
CA ILE A 74 6.87 -0.10 -1.67
C ILE A 74 7.26 -0.68 -3.04
N LEU A 75 8.44 -0.35 -3.57
CA LEU A 75 8.95 -0.97 -4.80
C LEU A 75 9.13 -2.48 -4.63
N THR A 76 9.71 -2.89 -3.50
CA THR A 76 9.92 -4.30 -3.15
C THR A 76 8.59 -5.04 -3.02
N GLU A 77 7.62 -4.50 -2.26
CA GLU A 77 6.31 -5.13 -2.05
C GLU A 77 5.55 -5.32 -3.38
N VAL A 78 5.50 -4.29 -4.23
CA VAL A 78 4.82 -4.38 -5.54
C VAL A 78 5.49 -5.41 -6.45
N LYS A 79 6.82 -5.45 -6.45
CA LYS A 79 7.57 -6.42 -7.24
C LYS A 79 7.36 -7.85 -6.75
N GLU A 80 7.37 -8.06 -5.44
CA GLU A 80 7.21 -9.40 -4.84
C GLU A 80 5.77 -9.90 -4.94
N GLU A 81 4.77 -9.07 -4.59
CA GLU A 81 3.38 -9.49 -4.52
C GLU A 81 2.72 -9.64 -5.90
N ILE A 82 2.97 -8.72 -6.83
CA ILE A 82 2.29 -8.68 -8.13
C ILE A 82 3.21 -8.65 -9.35
N GLY A 83 4.53 -8.65 -9.15
CA GLY A 83 5.53 -8.74 -10.23
C GLY A 83 5.70 -7.49 -11.08
N VAL A 84 5.19 -6.34 -10.63
CA VAL A 84 5.26 -5.06 -11.37
C VAL A 84 6.51 -4.28 -10.98
N ASP A 85 7.21 -3.73 -11.97
CA ASP A 85 8.31 -2.80 -11.78
C ASP A 85 7.79 -1.36 -11.84
N LEU A 86 7.95 -0.60 -10.76
CA LEU A 86 7.56 0.80 -10.69
C LEU A 86 8.75 1.72 -10.94
N ASN A 87 8.49 2.86 -11.60
CA ASN A 87 9.48 3.93 -11.68
C ASN A 87 9.38 4.80 -10.42
N PRO A 88 10.41 4.83 -9.54
CA PRO A 88 10.38 5.60 -8.29
C PRO A 88 10.20 7.10 -8.52
N GLU A 89 10.65 7.66 -9.64
CA GLU A 89 10.51 9.08 -9.97
C GLU A 89 9.05 9.49 -10.25
N LYS A 90 8.17 8.53 -10.55
CA LYS A 90 6.74 8.76 -10.80
C LYS A 90 5.87 8.52 -9.57
N LEU A 91 6.45 8.04 -8.48
CA LEU A 91 5.71 7.82 -7.23
C LEU A 91 5.38 9.16 -6.58
N ILE A 92 4.12 9.31 -6.18
CA ILE A 92 3.66 10.47 -5.43
C ILE A 92 3.21 9.99 -4.05
N LYS A 93 3.86 10.46 -2.99
CA LYS A 93 3.37 10.26 -1.63
C LYS A 93 2.23 11.25 -1.39
N TYR A 94 1.01 10.75 -1.30
CA TYR A 94 -0.17 11.60 -1.15
C TYR A 94 -0.66 11.69 0.30
N TYR A 95 -0.34 10.69 1.12
CA TYR A 95 -0.77 10.63 2.51
C TYR A 95 0.29 9.98 3.39
N ALA A 96 0.40 10.43 4.62
CA ALA A 96 1.30 9.83 5.61
C ALA A 96 0.79 10.16 7.01
N GLY A 97 1.11 9.31 7.97
CA GLY A 97 0.72 9.53 9.34
C GLY A 97 1.31 8.53 10.32
N ARG A 98 0.73 8.53 11.52
CA ARG A 98 1.16 7.67 12.62
C ARG A 98 -0.03 7.22 13.47
N SER A 99 -0.03 5.95 13.88
CA SER A 99 -0.92 5.40 14.87
C SER A 99 -0.15 5.01 16.15
N GLU A 100 -0.47 5.67 17.25
CA GLU A 100 0.06 5.30 18.57
C GLU A 100 -0.46 3.92 19.01
N LYS A 101 -1.73 3.64 18.73
CA LYS A 101 -2.36 2.37 19.09
C LYS A 101 -1.73 1.18 18.39
N GLU A 102 -1.48 1.31 17.10
CA GLU A 102 -0.93 0.23 16.27
C GLU A 102 0.61 0.28 16.21
N ARG A 103 1.21 1.36 16.71
CA ARG A 103 2.66 1.61 16.69
C ARG A 103 3.25 1.54 15.29
N VAL A 104 2.60 2.22 14.36
CA VAL A 104 3.01 2.28 12.96
C VAL A 104 3.10 3.73 12.48
N PHE A 105 4.07 3.98 11.61
CA PHE A 105 4.01 5.06 10.64
C PHE A 105 3.52 4.49 9.33
N TRP A 106 2.73 5.23 8.56
CA TRP A 106 2.37 4.84 7.21
C TRP A 106 2.75 5.90 6.21
N ASP A 107 3.12 5.44 5.01
CA ASP A 107 3.34 6.24 3.82
C ASP A 107 2.55 5.63 2.67
N ASP A 108 1.63 6.42 2.13
CA ASP A 108 0.73 6.00 1.07
C ASP A 108 1.11 6.67 -0.23
N TYR A 109 1.29 5.83 -1.25
CA TYR A 109 1.76 6.24 -2.56
C TYR A 109 0.67 6.13 -3.62
N TYR A 110 0.83 6.93 -4.66
CA TYR A 110 0.01 6.92 -5.85
C TYR A 110 0.89 6.98 -7.09
N ILE A 111 0.47 6.28 -8.15
CA ILE A 111 1.09 6.33 -9.47
C ILE A 111 0.04 6.16 -10.56
N LYS A 112 0.18 6.93 -11.67
CA LYS A 112 -0.53 6.63 -12.93
C LYS A 112 0.31 5.72 -13.79
N MET A 113 -0.25 4.55 -14.15
CA MET A 113 0.46 3.55 -14.91
C MET A 113 -0.52 2.59 -15.58
N ASP A 114 -0.41 2.43 -16.88
CA ASP A 114 -1.08 1.34 -17.61
C ASP A 114 -0.24 0.06 -17.52
N ILE A 115 -0.92 -1.08 -17.40
CA ILE A 115 -0.33 -2.42 -17.44
C ILE A 115 -1.05 -3.17 -18.56
N ASP A 116 -0.32 -3.58 -19.58
CA ASP A 116 -0.88 -4.16 -20.81
C ASP A 116 -1.74 -5.39 -20.54
N ASN A 117 -1.26 -6.31 -19.72
CA ASN A 117 -2.00 -7.52 -19.38
C ASN A 117 -1.78 -7.92 -17.91
N ILE A 118 -2.78 -7.64 -17.06
CA ILE A 118 -2.71 -8.00 -15.64
C ILE A 118 -2.82 -9.52 -15.38
N GLU A 119 -3.31 -10.30 -16.36
CA GLU A 119 -3.41 -11.76 -16.23
C GLU A 119 -2.05 -12.45 -16.32
N GLU A 120 -1.06 -11.80 -16.92
CA GLU A 120 0.32 -12.28 -17.03
C GLU A 120 1.21 -11.91 -15.84
N LEU A 121 0.68 -11.16 -14.87
CA LEU A 121 1.44 -10.76 -13.70
C LEU A 121 1.86 -11.97 -12.85
N LYS A 122 3.08 -11.92 -12.33
CA LYS A 122 3.65 -12.95 -11.48
C LYS A 122 3.23 -12.72 -10.03
N LEU A 123 2.08 -13.29 -9.65
CA LEU A 123 1.53 -13.12 -8.31
C LEU A 123 2.21 -14.05 -7.31
N GLN A 124 2.55 -13.50 -6.14
CA GLN A 124 2.97 -14.27 -4.97
C GLN A 124 1.74 -14.95 -4.35
N LYS A 125 1.50 -16.20 -4.69
CA LYS A 125 0.26 -16.94 -4.38
C LYS A 125 -0.03 -17.08 -2.89
N GLU A 126 0.99 -17.00 -2.04
CA GLU A 126 0.84 -17.02 -0.58
C GLU A 126 0.15 -15.74 -0.07
N GLU A 127 0.34 -14.61 -0.75
CA GLU A 127 -0.18 -13.30 -0.40
C GLU A 127 -1.39 -12.91 -1.26
N VAL A 128 -1.33 -13.15 -2.59
CA VAL A 128 -2.27 -12.64 -3.59
C VAL A 128 -2.91 -13.78 -4.37
N GLU A 129 -4.26 -13.88 -4.32
CA GLU A 129 -5.04 -14.85 -5.10
C GLU A 129 -5.15 -14.41 -6.57
N LYS A 130 -5.53 -13.16 -6.79
CA LYS A 130 -5.69 -12.55 -8.12
C LYS A 130 -5.68 -11.02 -8.04
N VAL A 131 -5.56 -10.38 -9.20
CA VAL A 131 -5.68 -8.91 -9.35
C VAL A 131 -6.82 -8.54 -10.29
N GLY A 132 -7.21 -7.28 -10.29
CA GLY A 132 -8.23 -6.74 -11.19
C GLY A 132 -8.24 -5.21 -11.18
N TRP A 133 -8.72 -4.63 -12.28
CA TRP A 133 -9.01 -3.20 -12.39
C TRP A 133 -10.42 -2.91 -11.87
N PHE A 134 -10.56 -1.86 -11.08
CA PHE A 134 -11.82 -1.47 -10.45
C PHE A 134 -12.05 0.04 -10.58
N SER A 135 -13.23 0.42 -11.00
CA SER A 135 -13.70 1.79 -10.94
C SER A 135 -13.93 2.23 -9.49
N ILE A 136 -13.97 3.54 -9.25
CA ILE A 136 -14.29 4.13 -7.94
C ILE A 136 -15.60 3.56 -7.37
N ASN A 137 -16.63 3.41 -8.21
CA ASN A 137 -17.93 2.90 -7.78
C ASN A 137 -17.88 1.42 -7.38
N GLU A 138 -17.09 0.61 -8.08
CA GLU A 138 -16.89 -0.80 -7.72
C GLU A 138 -16.15 -0.94 -6.40
N ILE A 139 -15.12 -0.11 -6.15
CA ILE A 139 -14.40 -0.08 -4.86
C ILE A 139 -15.36 0.29 -3.71
N LYS A 140 -16.16 1.34 -3.89
CA LYS A 140 -17.20 1.73 -2.92
C LYS A 140 -18.20 0.59 -2.66
N ASN A 141 -18.61 -0.15 -3.70
CA ASN A 141 -19.50 -1.30 -3.57
C ASN A 141 -18.84 -2.49 -2.85
N LEU A 142 -17.55 -2.75 -3.12
CA LEU A 142 -16.77 -3.76 -2.38
C LEU A 142 -16.74 -3.44 -0.89
N ASN A 143 -16.49 -2.18 -0.55
CA ASN A 143 -16.46 -1.74 0.85
C ASN A 143 -17.83 -1.90 1.53
N LYS A 144 -18.92 -1.44 0.89
CA LYS A 144 -20.30 -1.60 1.41
C LYS A 144 -20.66 -3.06 1.68
N LYS A 145 -20.15 -3.99 0.87
CA LYS A 145 -20.36 -5.44 1.02
C LYS A 145 -19.42 -6.10 2.02
N GLY A 146 -18.55 -5.35 2.70
CA GLY A 146 -17.52 -5.88 3.60
C GLY A 146 -16.46 -6.74 2.89
N LYS A 147 -16.26 -6.55 1.59
CA LYS A 147 -15.32 -7.30 0.75
C LYS A 147 -14.02 -6.54 0.47
N PHE A 148 -13.88 -5.34 0.99
CA PHE A 148 -12.66 -4.54 0.90
C PHE A 148 -11.99 -4.46 2.28
N PHE A 149 -10.66 -4.46 2.30
CA PHE A 149 -9.88 -4.36 3.55
C PHE A 149 -10.04 -2.96 4.14
N LYS A 150 -10.59 -2.87 5.35
CA LYS A 150 -11.09 -1.62 5.94
C LYS A 150 -10.05 -0.51 5.97
N ASN A 151 -8.84 -0.79 6.48
CA ASN A 151 -7.81 0.24 6.59
C ASN A 151 -7.46 0.84 5.21
N HIS A 152 -7.29 -0.01 4.18
CA HIS A 152 -7.02 0.46 2.83
C HIS A 152 -8.17 1.26 2.20
N TYR A 153 -9.40 1.15 2.73
CA TYR A 153 -10.50 1.97 2.26
C TYR A 153 -10.45 3.39 2.81
N GLU A 154 -10.05 3.57 4.06
CA GLU A 154 -9.82 4.90 4.66
C GLU A 154 -8.73 5.66 3.89
N GLU A 155 -7.67 4.97 3.50
CA GLU A 155 -6.58 5.50 2.67
C GLU A 155 -7.03 5.78 1.23
N PHE A 156 -7.97 4.99 0.69
CA PHE A 156 -8.61 5.28 -0.60
C PHE A 156 -9.44 6.56 -0.57
N GLU A 157 -10.19 6.80 0.50
CA GLU A 157 -10.94 8.05 0.68
C GLU A 157 -9.99 9.25 0.75
N ALA A 158 -8.88 9.13 1.47
CA ALA A 158 -7.83 10.16 1.52
C ALA A 158 -7.22 10.42 0.12
N LEU A 159 -7.04 9.37 -0.69
CA LEU A 159 -6.60 9.53 -2.08
C LEU A 159 -7.61 10.28 -2.93
N MET A 160 -8.91 9.97 -2.81
CA MET A 160 -9.95 10.67 -3.56
C MET A 160 -9.97 12.17 -3.23
N ASP A 161 -9.89 12.51 -1.96
CA ASP A 161 -9.81 13.90 -1.50
C ASP A 161 -8.56 14.62 -2.04
N TRP A 162 -7.42 13.93 -2.05
CA TRP A 162 -6.18 14.48 -2.59
C TRP A 162 -6.25 14.70 -4.10
N LEU A 163 -6.79 13.76 -4.87
CA LEU A 163 -6.97 13.87 -6.32
C LEU A 163 -7.92 15.01 -6.69
N GLU A 164 -9.02 15.18 -5.96
CA GLU A 164 -9.96 16.27 -6.18
C GLU A 164 -9.30 17.64 -5.97
N LYS A 165 -8.57 17.83 -4.88
CA LYS A 165 -7.83 19.06 -4.59
C LYS A 165 -6.74 19.33 -5.63
N SER A 166 -6.01 18.31 -6.07
CA SER A 166 -4.94 18.43 -7.07
C SER A 166 -5.49 18.83 -8.44
N ASN A 167 -6.66 18.32 -8.83
CA ASN A 167 -7.33 18.72 -10.07
C ASN A 167 -7.85 20.15 -10.02
N GLN A 168 -8.30 20.63 -8.87
CA GLN A 168 -8.72 22.02 -8.68
C GLN A 168 -7.55 23.02 -8.78
N CYS A 169 -6.34 22.64 -8.33
CA CYS A 169 -5.14 23.47 -8.43
C CYS A 169 -4.59 23.59 -9.87
N ASN A 170 -4.90 22.67 -10.76
CA ASN A 170 -4.45 22.68 -12.17
C ASN A 170 -5.38 23.44 -13.11
N ILE A 171 -6.39 24.14 -12.58
CA ILE A 171 -7.37 24.96 -13.35
C ILE A 171 -7.04 26.48 -13.25
N ILE A 172 -5.86 26.85 -12.73
CA ILE A 172 -5.41 28.26 -12.68
C ILE A 172 -4.27 28.48 -13.69
#